data_d6f946ed0be15809799b194e8a29f82a
#
_entry.id   d6f946ed0be15809799b194e8a29f82a
#
_cell.length_a   1.000
_cell.length_b   1.000
_cell.length_c   1.000
_cell.angle_alpha   90.00
_cell.angle_beta   90.00
_cell.angle_gamma   90.00
#
_symmetry.space_group_name_H-M   'P 1'
#
loop_
_entity.id
_entity.type
_entity.pdbx_description
1 polymer ?
#
loop_
_entity_poly.entity_id
_entity_poly.type
_entity_poly.pdbx_seq_one_letter_code
_entity_poly.pdbx_strand_id
1 'polypeptide(L)'
;VGPIDNVWADGTDRGLRFAFAEVESYLRNHGTDWAQRALLLPHLSARREDYHQNYSSNGNIGSVRGKRPGAGGPVAAVDPHLKLLDLGVNLADGQLFGVATVHPHEVAGWAAATRALDLITGARHPGVPAKVEQALQDLHDAGYNGYARQREGFFASKYYPPIDILMDAGYDLDFVKSYLVALGTSADSVEPLGRLYVPASQRARTTR
;
A
#
# COMPACT_ATOMS: atom_id res chain seq x y z
N VAL A 1 -10.21 1.70 22.73
CA VAL A 1 -9.47 2.23 21.58
C VAL A 1 -10.17 1.67 20.37
N GLY A 2 -10.78 2.55 19.53
CA GLY A 2 -11.39 2.12 18.25
C GLY A 2 -10.32 1.61 17.28
N PRO A 3 -10.73 0.95 16.20
CA PRO A 3 -9.78 0.53 15.18
C PRO A 3 -9.02 1.75 14.66
N ILE A 4 -7.70 1.59 14.50
CA ILE A 4 -6.84 2.65 13.97
C ILE A 4 -7.21 2.85 12.51
N ASP A 5 -7.59 4.07 12.16
CA ASP A 5 -8.07 4.39 10.83
C ASP A 5 -6.90 4.65 9.87
N ASN A 6 -6.83 3.85 8.81
CA ASN A 6 -6.07 4.23 7.62
C ASN A 6 -6.90 5.20 6.78
N VAL A 7 -6.25 6.25 6.27
CA VAL A 7 -6.93 7.29 5.48
C VAL A 7 -6.18 7.57 4.19
N TRP A 8 -6.89 8.00 3.17
CA TRP A 8 -6.26 8.41 1.93
C TRP A 8 -6.99 9.57 1.26
N ALA A 9 -6.31 10.27 0.38
CA ALA A 9 -6.89 11.31 -0.45
C ALA A 9 -6.37 11.19 -1.87
N ASP A 10 -7.29 11.12 -2.83
CA ASP A 10 -7.00 11.14 -4.26
C ASP A 10 -6.92 12.59 -4.76
N GLY A 11 -5.75 12.97 -5.22
CA GLY A 11 -5.45 14.27 -5.78
C GLY A 11 -5.53 14.33 -7.31
N THR A 12 -6.00 13.29 -8.00
CA THR A 12 -6.01 13.23 -9.47
C THR A 12 -6.64 14.47 -10.09
N ASP A 13 -7.78 14.93 -9.58
CA ASP A 13 -8.50 16.09 -10.12
C ASP A 13 -8.03 17.44 -9.54
N ARG A 14 -7.51 17.46 -8.31
CA ARG A 14 -7.25 18.69 -7.54
C ARG A 14 -5.79 18.92 -7.19
N GLY A 15 -4.94 17.94 -7.52
CA GLY A 15 -3.50 17.99 -7.29
C GLY A 15 -3.06 17.42 -5.94
N LEU A 16 -1.78 17.03 -5.88
CA LEU A 16 -1.17 16.40 -4.72
C LEU A 16 -1.15 17.31 -3.48
N ARG A 17 -0.97 18.62 -3.67
CA ARG A 17 -1.02 19.63 -2.59
C ARG A 17 -2.37 19.57 -1.84
N PHE A 18 -3.47 19.50 -2.60
CA PHE A 18 -4.80 19.39 -2.01
C PHE A 18 -4.98 18.07 -1.26
N ALA A 19 -4.65 16.94 -1.89
CA ALA A 19 -4.74 15.64 -1.25
C ALA A 19 -3.92 15.57 0.05
N PHE A 20 -2.71 16.13 0.04
CA PHE A 20 -1.87 16.15 1.23
C PHE A 20 -2.46 17.02 2.35
N ALA A 21 -3.07 18.16 2.02
CA ALA A 21 -3.72 19.04 3.01
C ALA A 21 -4.87 18.32 3.74
N GLU A 22 -5.67 17.52 3.03
CA GLU A 22 -6.73 16.71 3.64
C GLU A 22 -6.14 15.64 4.59
N VAL A 23 -5.09 14.93 4.14
CA VAL A 23 -4.39 13.93 4.96
C VAL A 23 -3.76 14.59 6.20
N GLU A 24 -3.03 15.69 6.05
CA GLU A 24 -2.42 16.41 7.16
C GLU A 24 -3.47 16.86 8.18
N SER A 25 -4.57 17.44 7.71
CA SER A 25 -5.67 17.89 8.57
C SER A 25 -6.26 16.74 9.38
N TYR A 26 -6.52 15.61 8.73
CA TYR A 26 -7.06 14.43 9.40
C TYR A 26 -6.08 13.89 10.46
N LEU A 27 -4.82 13.66 10.09
CA LEU A 27 -3.80 13.12 10.98
C LEU A 27 -3.52 14.04 12.17
N ARG A 28 -3.59 15.36 11.97
CA ARG A 28 -3.44 16.35 13.06
C ARG A 28 -4.57 16.30 14.07
N ASN A 29 -5.79 16.11 13.58
CA ASN A 29 -6.99 16.14 14.43
C ASN A 29 -7.25 14.81 15.16
N HIS A 30 -6.76 13.69 14.64
CA HIS A 30 -7.08 12.35 15.13
C HIS A 30 -5.85 11.55 15.58
N GLY A 31 -4.64 11.97 15.20
CA GLY A 31 -3.40 11.30 15.57
C GLY A 31 -3.00 11.58 17.02
N THR A 32 -2.44 10.56 17.67
CA THR A 32 -1.73 10.69 18.93
C THR A 32 -0.27 11.06 18.68
N ASP A 33 0.39 11.62 19.69
CA ASP A 33 1.83 11.91 19.63
C ASP A 33 2.29 12.69 18.39
N TRP A 34 1.57 13.77 18.08
CA TRP A 34 1.84 14.62 16.90
C TRP A 34 3.32 15.05 16.79
N ALA A 35 4.04 15.17 17.90
CA ALA A 35 5.46 15.50 17.90
C ALA A 35 6.33 14.41 17.24
N GLN A 36 5.88 13.16 17.26
CA GLN A 36 6.57 12.00 16.69
C GLN A 36 6.12 11.67 15.26
N ARG A 37 5.27 12.52 14.64
CA ARG A 37 4.78 12.28 13.27
C ARG A 37 5.91 12.07 12.28
N ALA A 38 5.69 11.21 11.29
CA ALA A 38 6.67 10.92 10.24
C ALA A 38 6.11 11.23 8.85
N LEU A 39 6.96 11.79 7.99
CA LEU A 39 6.65 12.05 6.59
C LEU A 39 7.47 11.12 5.68
N LEU A 40 6.82 10.43 4.79
CA LEU A 40 7.43 9.58 3.78
C LEU A 40 7.30 10.23 2.40
N LEU A 41 8.43 10.40 1.72
CA LEU A 41 8.51 11.01 0.40
C LEU A 41 9.08 10.02 -0.61
N PRO A 42 8.64 10.04 -1.88
CA PRO A 42 9.18 9.16 -2.93
C PRO A 42 10.69 9.34 -3.09
N HIS A 43 11.18 10.56 -2.89
CA HIS A 43 12.62 10.90 -2.86
C HIS A 43 12.86 12.13 -1.98
N LEU A 44 14.03 12.21 -1.36
CA LEU A 44 14.33 13.28 -0.39
C LEU A 44 14.40 14.68 -1.01
N SER A 45 14.60 14.80 -2.32
CA SER A 45 14.54 16.11 -3.00
C SER A 45 13.14 16.72 -2.98
N ALA A 46 12.07 15.91 -2.87
CA ALA A 46 10.70 16.37 -2.73
C ALA A 46 10.45 17.11 -1.41
N ARG A 47 11.34 17.00 -0.41
CA ARG A 47 11.27 17.78 0.84
C ARG A 47 11.29 19.29 0.67
N ARG A 48 11.70 19.78 -0.51
CA ARG A 48 11.73 21.21 -0.84
C ARG A 48 10.37 21.78 -1.22
N GLU A 49 9.41 20.92 -1.49
CA GLU A 49 8.04 21.34 -1.77
C GLU A 49 7.43 21.99 -0.53
N ASP A 50 6.76 23.12 -0.73
CA ASP A 50 6.26 23.98 0.35
C ASP A 50 5.02 23.41 1.06
N TYR A 51 4.23 22.58 0.37
CA TYR A 51 2.92 22.12 0.86
C TYR A 51 3.00 21.16 2.07
N HIS A 52 4.14 20.53 2.32
CA HIS A 52 4.30 19.64 3.47
C HIS A 52 5.27 20.17 4.56
N GLN A 53 5.76 21.42 4.42
CA GLN A 53 6.74 21.99 5.35
C GLN A 53 6.26 22.00 6.80
N ASN A 54 4.98 22.33 7.02
CA ASN A 54 4.40 22.33 8.37
C ASN A 54 4.39 20.91 8.98
N TYR A 55 4.04 19.90 8.17
CA TYR A 55 4.05 18.52 8.62
C TYR A 55 5.46 18.05 8.96
N SER A 56 6.42 18.38 8.13
CA SER A 56 7.81 17.95 8.22
C SER A 56 8.69 18.81 9.15
N SER A 57 8.12 19.80 9.84
CA SER A 57 8.87 20.76 10.67
C SER A 57 9.64 20.13 11.84
N ASN A 58 9.27 18.94 12.28
CA ASN A 58 10.01 18.16 13.28
C ASN A 58 11.26 17.46 12.71
N GLY A 59 11.50 17.52 11.37
CA GLY A 59 12.64 16.89 10.70
C GLY A 59 12.55 15.36 10.55
N ASN A 60 11.44 14.73 10.96
CA ASN A 60 11.24 13.28 10.88
C ASN A 60 10.75 12.85 9.50
N ILE A 61 11.63 12.91 8.51
CA ILE A 61 11.36 12.65 7.10
C ILE A 61 12.16 11.44 6.64
N GLY A 62 11.52 10.57 5.87
CA GLY A 62 12.13 9.39 5.28
C GLY A 62 11.80 9.16 3.81
N SER A 63 12.53 8.25 3.21
CA SER A 63 12.29 7.69 1.89
C SER A 63 12.88 6.30 1.80
N VAL A 64 12.55 5.53 0.76
CA VAL A 64 13.06 4.16 0.59
C VAL A 64 14.59 4.09 0.56
N ARG A 65 15.27 5.09 0.00
CA ARG A 65 16.74 5.14 -0.11
C ARG A 65 17.40 5.99 0.97
N GLY A 66 16.62 6.60 1.84
CA GLY A 66 17.11 7.51 2.87
C GLY A 66 17.12 6.89 4.26
N LYS A 67 17.36 7.75 5.26
CA LYS A 67 17.20 7.38 6.66
C LYS A 67 15.72 7.01 6.91
N ARG A 68 15.48 5.92 7.61
CA ARG A 68 14.14 5.61 8.12
C ARG A 68 13.77 6.64 9.19
N PRO A 69 12.60 7.24 9.12
CA PRO A 69 12.13 8.14 10.17
C PRO A 69 11.84 7.33 11.45
N GLY A 70 11.77 8.01 12.58
CA GLY A 70 11.33 7.40 13.83
C GLY A 70 9.84 7.06 13.78
N ALA A 71 9.45 5.97 14.44
CA ALA A 71 8.06 5.59 14.67
C ALA A 71 7.55 6.18 16.00
N GLY A 72 6.23 6.24 16.20
CA GLY A 72 5.62 6.62 17.47
C GLY A 72 4.49 7.66 17.36
N GLY A 73 4.30 8.24 16.18
CA GLY A 73 3.20 9.15 15.88
C GLY A 73 2.57 8.86 14.52
N PRO A 74 1.63 9.68 14.05
CA PRO A 74 0.96 9.48 12.78
C PRO A 74 1.95 9.56 11.60
N VAL A 75 1.74 8.72 10.61
CA VAL A 75 2.58 8.61 9.43
C VAL A 75 1.83 9.13 8.21
N ALA A 76 2.44 10.02 7.44
CA ALA A 76 1.95 10.44 6.14
C ALA A 76 2.88 9.95 5.03
N ALA A 77 2.33 9.41 3.95
CA ALA A 77 3.06 9.10 2.73
C ALA A 77 2.52 9.93 1.57
N VAL A 78 3.45 10.50 0.81
CA VAL A 78 3.14 11.32 -0.35
C VAL A 78 3.46 10.54 -1.61
N ASP A 79 2.45 10.32 -2.43
CA ASP A 79 2.52 9.64 -3.73
C ASP A 79 3.38 8.35 -3.67
N PRO A 80 3.01 7.41 -2.78
CA PRO A 80 3.86 6.29 -2.50
C PRO A 80 3.76 5.22 -3.59
N HIS A 81 4.89 4.92 -4.24
CA HIS A 81 5.05 3.65 -4.93
C HIS A 81 5.15 2.48 -3.93
N LEU A 82 5.05 1.24 -4.40
CA LEU A 82 4.92 0.03 -3.56
C LEU A 82 5.92 -0.06 -2.38
N LYS A 83 7.20 0.24 -2.60
CA LYS A 83 8.22 0.18 -1.52
C LYS A 83 8.04 1.28 -0.47
N LEU A 84 7.56 2.44 -0.87
CA LEU A 84 7.27 3.52 0.06
C LEU A 84 6.00 3.21 0.86
N LEU A 85 5.00 2.60 0.21
CA LEU A 85 3.79 2.12 0.86
C LEU A 85 4.13 1.06 1.92
N ASP A 86 4.95 0.06 1.58
CA ASP A 86 5.45 -0.96 2.52
C ASP A 86 6.18 -0.33 3.71
N LEU A 87 7.05 0.64 3.46
CA LEU A 87 7.73 1.38 4.53
C LEU A 87 6.71 2.10 5.43
N GLY A 88 5.66 2.70 4.85
CA GLY A 88 4.60 3.39 5.58
C GLY A 88 3.78 2.45 6.45
N VAL A 89 3.34 1.33 5.90
CA VAL A 89 2.60 0.28 6.63
C VAL A 89 3.41 -0.22 7.84
N ASN A 90 4.69 -0.54 7.63
CA ASN A 90 5.56 -1.03 8.71
C ASN A 90 5.89 0.05 9.75
N LEU A 91 6.01 1.32 9.34
CA LEU A 91 6.32 2.41 10.27
C LEU A 91 5.11 2.80 11.12
N ALA A 92 3.93 2.70 10.53
CA ALA A 92 2.67 3.09 11.16
C ALA A 92 2.08 1.99 12.06
N ASP A 93 2.84 0.94 12.38
CA ASP A 93 2.37 -0.17 13.21
C ASP A 93 1.69 0.36 14.49
N GLY A 94 0.38 0.18 14.56
CA GLY A 94 -0.44 0.69 15.67
C GLY A 94 -0.70 2.22 15.67
N GLN A 95 -0.35 2.96 14.61
CA GLN A 95 -0.58 4.41 14.48
C GLN A 95 -1.46 4.72 13.25
N LEU A 96 -1.97 5.96 13.20
CA LEU A 96 -2.67 6.45 12.01
C LEU A 96 -1.72 6.53 10.81
N PHE A 97 -2.16 5.98 9.69
CA PHE A 97 -1.45 6.08 8.42
C PHE A 97 -2.31 6.77 7.36
N GLY A 98 -1.77 7.83 6.77
CA GLY A 98 -2.42 8.62 5.74
C GLY A 98 -1.63 8.64 4.44
N VAL A 99 -2.32 8.46 3.31
CA VAL A 99 -1.74 8.46 1.97
C VAL A 99 -2.36 9.58 1.14
N ALA A 100 -1.51 10.48 0.62
CA ALA A 100 -1.89 11.46 -0.39
C ALA A 100 -1.29 11.04 -1.73
N THR A 101 -2.10 10.85 -2.78
CA THR A 101 -1.62 10.36 -4.07
C THR A 101 -2.33 11.02 -5.25
N VAL A 102 -1.68 11.08 -6.40
CA VAL A 102 -2.27 11.35 -7.71
C VAL A 102 -2.27 10.09 -8.60
N HIS A 103 -1.81 8.97 -8.05
CA HIS A 103 -1.80 7.66 -8.69
C HIS A 103 -2.61 6.64 -7.86
N PRO A 104 -3.95 6.80 -7.77
CA PRO A 104 -4.80 6.02 -6.87
C PRO A 104 -4.72 4.51 -7.14
N HIS A 105 -4.44 4.07 -8.37
CA HIS A 105 -4.29 2.66 -8.72
C HIS A 105 -3.13 1.97 -7.98
N GLU A 106 -2.04 2.68 -7.66
CA GLU A 106 -0.89 2.12 -6.94
C GLU A 106 -1.20 1.78 -5.47
N VAL A 107 -2.22 2.41 -4.89
CA VAL A 107 -2.60 2.25 -3.48
C VAL A 107 -3.99 1.63 -3.28
N ALA A 108 -4.71 1.37 -4.37
CA ALA A 108 -6.10 0.90 -4.32
C ALA A 108 -6.26 -0.43 -3.55
N GLY A 109 -5.33 -1.36 -3.72
CA GLY A 109 -5.33 -2.62 -2.99
C GLY A 109 -5.12 -2.42 -1.48
N TRP A 110 -4.19 -1.56 -1.09
CA TRP A 110 -3.98 -1.19 0.31
C TRP A 110 -5.23 -0.52 0.90
N ALA A 111 -5.84 0.41 0.19
CA ALA A 111 -7.06 1.07 0.64
C ALA A 111 -8.22 0.07 0.83
N ALA A 112 -8.33 -0.92 -0.06
CA ALA A 112 -9.33 -1.99 0.04
C ALA A 112 -9.07 -2.91 1.25
N ALA A 113 -7.83 -3.38 1.43
CA ALA A 113 -7.44 -4.28 2.50
C ALA A 113 -7.64 -3.66 3.89
N THR A 114 -7.31 -2.38 4.03
CA THR A 114 -7.41 -1.64 5.29
C THR A 114 -8.77 -0.98 5.49
N ARG A 115 -9.66 -1.03 4.50
CA ARG A 115 -10.94 -0.29 4.47
C ARG A 115 -10.71 1.18 4.77
N ALA A 116 -9.67 1.75 4.16
CA ALA A 116 -9.26 3.11 4.38
C ALA A 116 -10.40 4.11 4.14
N LEU A 117 -10.44 5.16 4.96
CA LEU A 117 -11.35 6.28 4.77
C LEU A 117 -10.84 7.17 3.64
N ASP A 118 -11.64 7.35 2.61
CA ASP A 118 -11.40 8.35 1.57
C ASP A 118 -11.81 9.73 2.11
N LEU A 119 -10.83 10.61 2.25
CA LEU A 119 -11.05 11.94 2.81
C LEU A 119 -11.74 12.91 1.83
N ILE A 120 -11.79 12.58 0.53
CA ILE A 120 -12.46 13.39 -0.48
C ILE A 120 -13.95 13.10 -0.49
N THR A 121 -14.33 11.84 -0.42
CA THR A 121 -15.73 11.40 -0.46
C THR A 121 -16.36 11.23 0.93
N GLY A 122 -15.54 11.11 1.97
CA GLY A 122 -15.98 10.78 3.33
C GLY A 122 -16.42 9.32 3.48
N ALA A 123 -16.23 8.47 2.49
CA ALA A 123 -16.64 7.08 2.50
C ALA A 123 -15.46 6.14 2.83
N ARG A 124 -15.74 5.06 3.57
CA ARG A 124 -14.77 3.99 3.73
C ARG A 124 -14.78 3.07 2.51
N HIS A 125 -13.60 2.60 2.14
CA HIS A 125 -13.51 1.57 1.11
C HIS A 125 -14.29 0.33 1.55
N PRO A 126 -15.19 -0.21 0.70
CA PRO A 126 -16.06 -1.35 1.09
C PRO A 126 -15.29 -2.66 1.29
N GLY A 127 -14.02 -2.70 0.93
CA GLY A 127 -13.22 -3.93 0.83
C GLY A 127 -13.39 -4.57 -0.55
N VAL A 128 -13.16 -5.87 -0.61
CA VAL A 128 -13.35 -6.70 -1.82
C VAL A 128 -14.39 -7.78 -1.57
N PRO A 129 -15.00 -8.37 -2.61
CA PRO A 129 -15.91 -9.51 -2.44
C PRO A 129 -15.22 -10.69 -1.75
N ALA A 130 -15.96 -11.45 -0.93
CA ALA A 130 -15.41 -12.53 -0.10
C ALA A 130 -14.57 -13.57 -0.88
N LYS A 131 -14.98 -13.92 -2.10
CA LYS A 131 -14.20 -14.84 -2.97
C LYS A 131 -12.84 -14.26 -3.36
N VAL A 132 -12.78 -12.95 -3.61
CA VAL A 132 -11.55 -12.23 -3.94
C VAL A 132 -10.67 -12.08 -2.71
N GLU A 133 -11.26 -11.76 -1.56
CA GLU A 133 -10.56 -11.67 -0.28
C GLU A 133 -9.89 -13.01 0.08
N GLN A 134 -10.61 -14.13 -0.09
CA GLN A 134 -10.04 -15.45 0.13
C GLN A 134 -8.89 -15.73 -0.84
N ALA A 135 -9.02 -15.40 -2.12
CA ALA A 135 -7.94 -15.59 -3.10
C ALA A 135 -6.69 -14.73 -2.76
N LEU A 136 -6.87 -13.51 -2.28
CA LEU A 136 -5.78 -12.66 -1.82
C LEU A 136 -5.10 -13.22 -0.57
N GLN A 137 -5.88 -13.76 0.37
CA GLN A 137 -5.35 -14.42 1.56
C GLN A 137 -4.59 -15.70 1.20
N ASP A 138 -5.15 -16.54 0.33
CA ASP A 138 -4.48 -17.76 -0.15
C ASP A 138 -3.16 -17.45 -0.85
N LEU A 139 -3.14 -16.36 -1.63
CA LEU A 139 -1.93 -15.90 -2.30
C LEU A 139 -0.90 -15.36 -1.29
N HIS A 140 -1.34 -14.59 -0.28
CA HIS A 140 -0.49 -14.13 0.82
C HIS A 140 0.16 -15.29 1.56
N ASP A 141 -0.63 -16.29 1.98
CA ASP A 141 -0.16 -17.45 2.74
C ASP A 141 0.80 -18.31 1.91
N ALA A 142 0.51 -18.49 0.60
CA ALA A 142 1.40 -19.20 -0.32
C ALA A 142 2.71 -18.46 -0.53
N GLY A 143 2.70 -17.12 -0.49
CA GLY A 143 3.85 -16.24 -0.71
C GLY A 143 4.75 -16.01 0.50
N TYR A 144 4.58 -16.72 1.62
CA TYR A 144 5.32 -16.50 2.87
C TYR A 144 6.86 -16.43 2.69
N ASN A 145 7.42 -17.21 1.76
CA ASN A 145 8.85 -17.18 1.39
C ASN A 145 9.15 -16.33 0.15
N GLY A 146 8.24 -15.47 -0.27
CA GLY A 146 8.31 -14.66 -1.49
C GLY A 146 7.98 -15.47 -2.76
N TYR A 147 7.78 -14.77 -3.87
CA TYR A 147 7.34 -15.34 -5.15
C TYR A 147 8.50 -15.61 -6.14
N ALA A 148 9.75 -15.42 -5.73
CA ALA A 148 10.90 -15.40 -6.63
C ALA A 148 11.27 -16.76 -7.22
N ARG A 149 10.97 -17.88 -6.55
CA ARG A 149 11.59 -19.19 -6.83
C ARG A 149 10.67 -20.21 -7.50
N GLN A 150 9.42 -19.85 -7.96
CA GLN A 150 8.40 -20.90 -7.91
C GLN A 150 7.48 -20.92 -9.11
N ARG A 151 8.06 -21.03 -10.32
CA ARG A 151 7.29 -21.18 -11.57
C ARG A 151 6.76 -22.60 -11.81
N GLU A 152 7.23 -23.63 -11.10
CA GLU A 152 7.00 -25.03 -11.41
C GLU A 152 6.63 -25.88 -10.21
N GLY A 153 5.90 -26.97 -10.45
CA GLY A 153 5.60 -28.00 -9.45
C GLY A 153 4.60 -27.60 -8.38
N PHE A 154 4.88 -28.01 -7.15
CA PHE A 154 4.00 -27.84 -5.98
C PHE A 154 3.57 -26.39 -5.74
N PHE A 155 4.44 -25.45 -6.00
CA PHE A 155 4.15 -24.03 -5.76
C PHE A 155 3.24 -23.43 -6.83
N ALA A 156 3.38 -23.83 -8.10
CA ALA A 156 2.48 -23.42 -9.17
C ALA A 156 1.03 -23.77 -8.83
N SER A 157 0.79 -24.95 -8.24
CA SER A 157 -0.54 -25.36 -7.82
C SER A 157 -1.15 -24.51 -6.70
N LYS A 158 -0.33 -23.81 -5.94
CA LYS A 158 -0.79 -22.88 -4.88
C LYS A 158 -1.00 -21.45 -5.36
N TYR A 159 -0.20 -20.97 -6.33
CA TYR A 159 -0.29 -19.58 -6.79
C TYR A 159 -1.32 -19.37 -7.89
N TYR A 160 -1.40 -20.29 -8.85
CA TYR A 160 -2.24 -20.06 -10.04
C TYR A 160 -3.74 -20.04 -9.75
N PRO A 161 -4.32 -20.91 -8.92
CA PRO A 161 -5.75 -20.83 -8.63
C PRO A 161 -6.20 -19.46 -8.09
N PRO A 162 -5.56 -18.89 -7.04
CA PRO A 162 -5.93 -17.55 -6.59
C PRO A 162 -5.66 -16.46 -7.64
N ILE A 163 -4.56 -16.55 -8.41
CA ILE A 163 -4.28 -15.61 -9.50
C ILE A 163 -5.39 -15.64 -10.55
N ASP A 164 -5.88 -16.82 -10.93
CA ASP A 164 -6.97 -16.93 -11.91
C ASP A 164 -8.25 -16.27 -11.40
N ILE A 165 -8.60 -16.48 -10.13
CA ILE A 165 -9.77 -15.83 -9.50
C ILE A 165 -9.62 -14.30 -9.56
N LEU A 166 -8.44 -13.77 -9.25
CA LEU A 166 -8.17 -12.34 -9.22
C LEU A 166 -8.23 -11.73 -10.63
N MET A 167 -7.62 -12.39 -11.62
CA MET A 167 -7.64 -11.94 -13.02
C MET A 167 -9.05 -12.00 -13.61
N ASP A 168 -9.79 -13.08 -13.37
CA ASP A 168 -11.18 -13.25 -13.84
C ASP A 168 -12.12 -12.19 -13.22
N ALA A 169 -11.82 -11.76 -11.99
CA ALA A 169 -12.53 -10.70 -11.30
C ALA A 169 -12.09 -9.28 -11.74
N GLY A 170 -11.10 -9.17 -12.63
CA GLY A 170 -10.63 -7.89 -13.20
C GLY A 170 -9.64 -7.11 -12.34
N TYR A 171 -9.05 -7.73 -11.31
CA TYR A 171 -8.03 -7.07 -10.51
C TYR A 171 -6.68 -7.09 -11.22
N ASP A 172 -6.03 -5.95 -11.27
CA ASP A 172 -4.70 -5.82 -11.87
C ASP A 172 -3.58 -6.17 -10.87
N LEU A 173 -2.36 -6.23 -11.37
CA LEU A 173 -1.18 -6.60 -10.58
C LEU A 173 -0.86 -5.56 -9.49
N ASP A 174 -1.04 -4.27 -9.75
CA ASP A 174 -0.70 -3.21 -8.80
C ASP A 174 -1.66 -3.21 -7.62
N PHE A 175 -2.96 -3.45 -7.89
CA PHE A 175 -3.95 -3.70 -6.84
C PHE A 175 -3.54 -4.89 -5.97
N VAL A 176 -3.22 -6.03 -6.58
CA VAL A 176 -2.85 -7.25 -5.83
C VAL A 176 -1.59 -7.03 -5.00
N LYS A 177 -0.56 -6.41 -5.56
CA LYS A 177 0.68 -6.11 -4.84
C LYS A 177 0.44 -5.20 -3.64
N SER A 178 -0.28 -4.09 -3.81
CA SER A 178 -0.56 -3.16 -2.72
C SER A 178 -1.48 -3.75 -1.65
N TYR A 179 -2.40 -4.65 -2.03
CA TYR A 179 -3.20 -5.41 -1.07
C TYR A 179 -2.33 -6.36 -0.22
N LEU A 180 -1.42 -7.11 -0.84
CA LEU A 180 -0.51 -8.04 -0.14
C LEU A 180 0.45 -7.29 0.80
N VAL A 181 0.91 -6.10 0.41
CA VAL A 181 1.69 -5.22 1.29
C VAL A 181 0.88 -4.80 2.51
N ALA A 182 -0.40 -4.49 2.35
CA ALA A 182 -1.27 -4.19 3.48
C ALA A 182 -1.47 -5.37 4.44
N LEU A 183 -1.39 -6.61 3.94
CA LEU A 183 -1.40 -7.83 4.74
C LEU A 183 -0.05 -8.13 5.42
N GLY A 184 0.99 -7.32 5.19
CA GLY A 184 2.31 -7.47 5.79
C GLY A 184 3.34 -8.20 4.94
N THR A 185 3.03 -8.54 3.67
CA THR A 185 4.06 -9.07 2.75
C THR A 185 4.95 -7.91 2.30
N SER A 186 6.28 -8.05 2.43
CA SER A 186 7.20 -6.98 2.04
C SER A 186 7.14 -6.69 0.54
N ALA A 187 7.39 -5.44 0.14
CA ALA A 187 7.41 -5.03 -1.26
C ALA A 187 8.42 -5.85 -2.09
N ASP A 188 9.59 -6.15 -1.53
CA ASP A 188 10.60 -6.97 -2.21
C ASP A 188 10.14 -8.42 -2.43
N SER A 189 9.31 -8.96 -1.54
CA SER A 189 8.74 -10.29 -1.66
C SER A 189 7.63 -10.36 -2.71
N VAL A 190 6.80 -9.31 -2.86
CA VAL A 190 5.72 -9.30 -3.85
C VAL A 190 6.17 -8.86 -5.25
N GLU A 191 7.29 -8.16 -5.38
CA GLU A 191 7.77 -7.66 -6.69
C GLU A 191 7.89 -8.77 -7.75
N PRO A 192 8.42 -9.99 -7.42
CA PRO A 192 8.50 -11.09 -8.39
C PRO A 192 7.14 -11.66 -8.83
N LEU A 193 6.04 -11.33 -8.13
CA LEU A 193 4.69 -11.81 -8.48
C LEU A 193 4.30 -11.44 -9.91
N GLY A 194 4.81 -10.32 -10.44
CA GLY A 194 4.58 -9.91 -11.82
C GLY A 194 4.96 -10.96 -12.87
N ARG A 195 5.84 -11.89 -12.54
CA ARG A 195 6.23 -13.00 -13.42
C ARG A 195 5.23 -14.16 -13.40
N LEU A 196 4.41 -14.24 -12.36
CA LEU A 196 3.40 -15.28 -12.16
C LEU A 196 2.01 -14.78 -12.55
N TYR A 197 1.78 -13.48 -12.47
CA TYR A 197 0.50 -12.83 -12.73
C TYR A 197 0.28 -12.70 -14.25
N VAL A 198 0.06 -13.86 -14.88
CA VAL A 198 -0.15 -13.99 -16.33
C VAL A 198 -1.32 -14.93 -16.60
N PRO A 199 -2.10 -14.69 -17.69
CA PRO A 199 -3.21 -15.56 -18.06
C PRO A 199 -2.77 -17.01 -18.22
N ALA A 200 -3.66 -17.95 -17.94
CA ALA A 200 -3.38 -19.40 -18.04
C ALA A 200 -2.82 -19.79 -19.43
N SER A 201 -3.26 -19.11 -20.50
CA SER A 201 -2.78 -19.33 -21.87
C SER A 201 -1.31 -18.96 -22.10
N GLN A 202 -0.74 -18.10 -21.25
CA GLN A 202 0.66 -17.62 -21.33
C GLN A 202 1.61 -18.34 -20.37
N ARG A 203 1.08 -19.22 -19.52
CA ARG A 203 1.92 -20.01 -18.61
C ARG A 203 2.66 -21.08 -19.40
N ALA A 204 3.98 -21.19 -19.21
CA ALA A 204 4.75 -22.26 -19.81
C ALA A 204 4.10 -23.61 -19.46
N ARG A 205 3.81 -24.42 -20.49
CA ARG A 205 3.36 -25.79 -20.27
C ARG A 205 4.53 -26.54 -19.64
N THR A 206 4.40 -26.87 -18.36
CA THR A 206 5.35 -27.74 -17.67
C THR A 206 5.28 -29.09 -18.38
N THR A 207 6.24 -29.38 -19.25
CA THR A 207 6.45 -30.73 -19.76
C THR A 207 6.82 -31.62 -18.60
N ARG A 208 5.98 -32.61 -18.32
CA ARG A 208 6.25 -33.67 -17.35
C ARG A 208 7.42 -34.51 -17.79
#